data_f2e2a374a62a8aec5576f7ffc31a826e
#
_entry.id   f2e2a374a62a8aec5576f7ffc31a826e
#
_cell.length_a   1.000
_cell.length_b   1.000
_cell.length_c   1.000
_cell.angle_alpha   90.00
_cell.angle_beta   90.00
_cell.angle_gamma   90.00
#
_symmetry.space_group_name_H-M   'P 1'
#
loop_
_entity.id
_entity.type
_entity.pdbx_description
1 polymer ?
#
loop_
_entity_poly.entity_id
_entity_poly.type
_entity_poly.pdbx_seq_one_letter_code
_entity_poly.pdbx_strand_id
1 'polypeptide(L)'
;MAKARHEPVRTCVACREEAGKRTLVRIVRTGDGSAAVDRSGRAPGRGAYLHGDKACIEAARKRRNLERALGATVSPELWSELIR
;
A
#
# COMPACT_ATOMS: atom_id res chain seq x y z
N MET A 1 -22.84 23.93 9.41
CA MET A 1 -21.51 23.75 9.32
C MET A 1 -21.18 22.52 8.59
N ALA A 2 -20.23 22.67 7.86
CA ALA A 2 -19.85 21.55 7.10
C ALA A 2 -19.29 20.53 7.99
N LYS A 3 -19.70 19.32 7.77
CA LYS A 3 -19.18 18.30 8.46
C LYS A 3 -17.86 17.96 7.99
N ALA A 4 -16.96 17.88 8.84
CA ALA A 4 -15.61 17.50 8.46
C ALA A 4 -15.64 16.15 7.78
N ARG A 5 -14.91 16.07 6.68
CA ARG A 5 -14.79 14.85 6.03
C ARG A 5 -13.76 14.08 6.73
N HIS A 6 -14.10 12.96 7.22
CA HIS A 6 -13.12 12.10 7.84
C HIS A 6 -12.34 11.40 6.77
N GLU A 7 -11.04 11.55 6.82
CA GLU A 7 -10.19 10.76 5.97
C GLU A 7 -10.07 9.38 6.61
N PRO A 8 -10.36 8.31 5.87
CA PRO A 8 -10.24 6.98 6.45
C PRO A 8 -8.81 6.73 6.90
N VAL A 9 -8.68 6.05 8.04
CA VAL A 9 -7.39 5.72 8.60
C VAL A 9 -7.04 4.30 8.20
N ARG A 10 -5.80 4.11 7.77
CA ARG A 10 -5.32 2.79 7.38
C ARG A 10 -3.99 2.53 8.08
N THR A 11 -3.53 1.30 8.03
CA THR A 11 -2.31 0.90 8.72
C THR A 11 -1.24 0.52 7.71
N CYS A 12 -0.04 1.10 7.88
CA CYS A 12 1.10 0.76 7.05
C CYS A 12 1.55 -0.65 7.35
N VAL A 13 1.71 -1.48 6.32
CA VAL A 13 2.10 -2.88 6.54
C VAL A 13 3.52 -3.02 7.03
N ALA A 14 4.35 -1.99 6.86
CA ALA A 14 5.75 -2.06 7.26
C ALA A 14 5.94 -1.64 8.72
N CYS A 15 5.48 -0.44 9.07
CA CYS A 15 5.72 0.08 10.42
C CYS A 15 4.55 -0.15 11.35
N ARG A 16 3.41 -0.58 10.83
CA ARG A 16 2.23 -0.86 11.61
C ARG A 16 1.60 0.35 12.27
N GLU A 17 1.99 1.54 11.84
CA GLU A 17 1.37 2.75 12.35
C GLU A 17 0.22 3.16 11.48
N GLU A 18 -0.77 3.76 12.10
CA GLU A 18 -1.93 4.25 11.39
C GLU A 18 -1.67 5.62 10.81
N ALA A 19 -2.28 5.90 9.67
CA ALA A 19 -2.17 7.20 9.03
C ALA A 19 -3.37 7.40 8.16
N GLY A 20 -3.61 8.64 7.76
CA GLY A 20 -4.70 8.93 6.85
C GLY A 20 -4.46 8.26 5.52
N LYS A 21 -5.53 7.82 4.90
CA LYS A 21 -5.44 7.09 3.64
C LYS A 21 -4.64 7.83 2.59
N ARG A 22 -4.72 9.16 2.56
CA ARG A 22 -4.03 9.94 1.54
C ARG A 22 -2.53 10.01 1.72
N THR A 23 -2.04 9.71 2.91
CA THR A 23 -0.59 9.73 3.15
C THR A 23 0.04 8.39 2.90
N LEU A 24 -0.75 7.40 2.52
CA LEU A 24 -0.27 6.05 2.28
C LEU A 24 -0.46 5.70 0.82
N VAL A 25 0.40 4.83 0.31
CA VAL A 25 0.26 4.30 -1.03
C VAL A 25 -0.54 3.02 -0.94
N ARG A 26 -1.55 2.88 -1.78
CA ARG A 26 -2.36 1.68 -1.79
C ARG A 26 -1.83 0.71 -2.85
N ILE A 27 -1.64 -0.53 -2.44
CA ILE A 27 -1.23 -1.59 -3.34
C ILE A 27 -2.36 -2.61 -3.37
N VAL A 28 -2.76 -3.04 -4.55
CA VAL A 28 -3.86 -3.98 -4.68
C VAL A 28 -3.39 -5.27 -5.32
N ARG A 29 -4.12 -6.34 -5.03
CA ARG A 29 -3.91 -7.59 -5.71
C ARG A 29 -4.72 -7.58 -6.99
N THR A 30 -4.07 -7.87 -8.10
CA THR A 30 -4.75 -7.93 -9.39
C THR A 30 -5.31 -9.32 -9.62
N GLY A 31 -6.11 -9.44 -10.68
CA GLY A 31 -6.78 -10.71 -10.96
C GLY A 31 -5.85 -11.86 -11.28
N ASP A 32 -4.62 -11.55 -11.70
CA ASP A 32 -3.67 -12.61 -12.02
C ASP A 32 -2.78 -12.98 -10.83
N GLY A 33 -3.09 -12.46 -9.65
CA GLY A 33 -2.31 -12.80 -8.46
C GLY A 33 -1.09 -11.94 -8.23
N SER A 34 -0.94 -10.87 -9.00
CA SER A 34 0.17 -9.94 -8.81
C SER A 34 -0.26 -8.75 -7.98
N ALA A 35 0.69 -7.91 -7.63
CA ALA A 35 0.41 -6.67 -6.91
C ALA A 35 0.67 -5.49 -7.83
N ALA A 36 -0.12 -4.43 -7.67
CA ALA A 36 0.04 -3.22 -8.45
C ALA A 36 -0.27 -2.01 -7.60
N VAL A 37 0.37 -0.89 -7.91
CA VAL A 37 0.09 0.36 -7.21
C VAL A 37 -1.25 0.88 -7.72
N ASP A 38 -2.15 1.20 -6.78
CA ASP A 38 -3.46 1.72 -7.12
C ASP A 38 -3.47 3.21 -6.86
N ARG A 39 -3.22 3.98 -7.90
CA ARG A 39 -3.14 5.43 -7.74
C ARG A 39 -4.50 6.07 -7.57
N SER A 40 -5.55 5.40 -8.01
CA SER A 40 -6.89 5.95 -7.86
C SER A 40 -7.43 5.75 -6.46
N GLY A 41 -6.94 4.74 -5.76
CA GLY A 41 -7.46 4.40 -4.45
C GLY A 41 -8.80 3.70 -4.49
N ARG A 42 -9.28 3.36 -5.68
CA ARG A 42 -10.60 2.77 -5.84
C ARG A 42 -10.62 1.42 -6.51
N ALA A 43 -9.48 0.91 -6.89
CA ALA A 43 -9.46 -0.36 -7.58
C ALA A 43 -10.03 -1.46 -6.69
N PRO A 44 -10.83 -2.36 -7.26
CA PRO A 44 -11.43 -3.42 -6.45
C PRO A 44 -10.38 -4.44 -6.05
N GLY A 45 -10.74 -5.22 -5.04
CA GLY A 45 -9.89 -6.30 -4.62
C GLY A 45 -9.18 -6.00 -3.32
N ARG A 46 -8.38 -6.98 -2.88
CA ARG A 46 -7.65 -6.86 -1.65
C ARG A 46 -6.57 -5.82 -1.76
N GLY A 47 -6.51 -4.95 -0.77
CA GLY A 47 -5.54 -3.87 -0.77
C GLY A 47 -4.70 -3.84 0.49
N ALA A 48 -3.51 -3.27 0.37
CA ALA A 48 -2.63 -3.03 1.50
C ALA A 48 -2.09 -1.62 1.39
N TYR A 49 -1.70 -1.05 2.51
CA TYR A 49 -1.24 0.33 2.53
C TYR A 49 0.20 0.41 3.04
N LEU A 50 0.94 1.36 2.52
CA LEU A 50 2.36 1.48 2.81
C LEU A 50 2.76 2.94 2.75
N HIS A 51 3.53 3.41 3.73
CA HIS A 51 4.09 4.75 3.65
C HIS A 51 5.02 4.83 2.45
N GLY A 52 5.00 5.96 1.78
CA GLY A 52 5.84 6.16 0.61
C GLY A 52 7.27 6.53 0.93
N ASP A 53 7.69 6.42 2.20
CA ASP A 53 9.05 6.77 2.54
C ASP A 53 9.97 5.58 2.36
N LYS A 54 11.26 5.88 2.24
CA LYS A 54 12.25 4.87 1.93
C LYS A 54 12.33 3.79 3.02
N ALA A 55 12.23 4.19 4.27
CA ALA A 55 12.38 3.24 5.36
C ALA A 55 11.28 2.19 5.35
N CYS A 56 10.03 2.63 5.16
CA CYS A 56 8.92 1.69 5.12
C CYS A 56 8.95 0.82 3.88
N ILE A 57 9.32 1.41 2.73
CA ILE A 57 9.40 0.66 1.49
C ILE A 57 10.45 -0.44 1.60
N GLU A 58 11.61 -0.11 2.14
CA GLU A 58 12.65 -1.11 2.26
C GLU A 58 12.32 -2.19 3.28
N ALA A 59 11.69 -1.79 4.39
CA ALA A 59 11.26 -2.77 5.37
C ALA A 59 10.24 -3.74 4.79
N ALA A 60 9.29 -3.21 4.03
CA ALA A 60 8.27 -4.04 3.43
C ALA A 60 8.87 -5.00 2.42
N ARG A 61 9.85 -4.54 1.66
CA ARG A 61 10.50 -5.38 0.67
C ARG A 61 11.27 -6.50 1.35
N LYS A 62 12.06 -6.18 2.36
CA LYS A 62 12.87 -7.17 3.05
C LYS A 62 12.04 -8.21 3.77
N ARG A 63 10.96 -7.78 4.40
CA ARG A 63 10.14 -8.68 5.20
C ARG A 63 8.99 -9.29 4.41
N ARG A 64 8.86 -8.92 3.16
CA ARG A 64 7.82 -9.44 2.28
C ARG A 64 6.42 -9.16 2.84
N ASN A 65 6.26 -7.98 3.41
CA ASN A 65 4.99 -7.62 4.03
C ASN A 65 3.85 -7.53 3.04
N LEU A 66 4.12 -7.03 1.82
CA LEU A 66 3.07 -6.92 0.82
C LEU A 66 2.64 -8.30 0.33
N GLU A 67 3.59 -9.18 0.11
CA GLU A 67 3.26 -10.52 -0.33
C GLU A 67 2.35 -11.22 0.67
N ARG A 68 2.67 -11.09 1.94
CA ARG A 68 1.84 -11.72 2.96
C ARG A 68 0.49 -11.05 3.12
N ALA A 69 0.46 -9.73 3.07
CA ALA A 69 -0.81 -9.02 3.27
C ALA A 69 -1.77 -9.26 2.13
N LEU A 70 -1.24 -9.36 0.90
CA LEU A 70 -2.08 -9.48 -0.27
C LEU A 70 -2.23 -10.91 -0.78
N GLY A 71 -1.36 -11.80 -0.37
CA GLY A 71 -1.34 -13.12 -0.95
C GLY A 71 -1.01 -13.04 -2.43
N ALA A 72 -0.06 -12.14 -2.79
CA ALA A 72 0.23 -11.85 -4.18
C ALA A 72 1.71 -11.86 -4.43
N THR A 73 2.08 -11.92 -5.70
CA THR A 73 3.47 -11.81 -6.12
C THR A 73 3.79 -10.35 -6.38
N VAL A 74 4.92 -9.89 -5.86
CA VAL A 74 5.34 -8.51 -6.05
C VAL A 74 6.56 -8.48 -6.95
N SER A 75 6.46 -7.77 -8.07
CA SER A 75 7.54 -7.71 -9.04
C SER A 75 8.56 -6.65 -8.65
N PRO A 76 9.80 -6.76 -9.15
CA PRO A 76 10.79 -5.72 -8.89
C PRO A 76 10.38 -4.36 -9.43
N GLU A 77 9.60 -4.33 -10.50
CA GLU A 77 9.13 -3.07 -11.05
C GLU A 77 8.26 -2.31 -10.07
N LEU A 78 7.49 -3.02 -9.26
CA LEU A 78 6.65 -2.34 -8.28
C LEU A 78 7.51 -1.58 -7.28
N TRP A 79 8.58 -2.20 -6.81
CA TRP A 79 9.46 -1.54 -5.87
C TRP A 79 10.15 -0.34 -6.48
N SER A 80 10.54 -0.44 -7.75
CA SER A 80 11.13 0.70 -8.44
C SER A 80 10.14 1.84 -8.55
N GLU A 81 8.90 1.53 -8.81
CA GLU A 81 7.86 2.54 -8.91
C GLU A 81 7.64 3.24 -7.58
N LEU A 82 7.69 2.51 -6.48
CA LEU A 82 7.47 3.09 -5.17
C LEU A 82 8.61 3.98 -4.72
N ILE A 83 9.83 3.62 -5.09
CA ILE A 83 11.00 4.35 -4.62
C ILE A 83 11.23 5.66 -5.36
N ARG A 84 10.66 5.84 -6.51
CA ARG A 84 10.87 7.02 -7.33
C ARG A 84 10.69 8.34 -6.64
#